data_03c43754292ffe10cc7981034f3fcb53
#
_entry.id   03c43754292ffe10cc7981034f3fcb53
#
_cell.length_a   1.000
_cell.length_b   1.000
_cell.length_c   1.000
_cell.angle_alpha   90.00
_cell.angle_beta   90.00
_cell.angle_gamma   90.00
#
_symmetry.space_group_name_H-M   'P 1'
#
loop_
_entity.id
_entity.type
_entity.pdbx_description
1 polymer ?
#
loop_
_entity_poly.entity_id
_entity_poly.type
_entity_poly.pdbx_seq_one_letter_code
_entity_poly.pdbx_strand_id
1 'polypeptide(L)'
;VADTSTRTVERALLLLGTVCDRGSVTLADAARDAGLSASTALRLLRTLEGTGFVRRDDDGYRPGMRVVQLGAQALSHESLVSLAEAALERLVDSTGESAYLNVPSHDGHGIYLAVREGTHSVRHTSWVGRSIPLTGSAAGAVLSGGTPGSGFVVVSNGIEPDVTAIAAPVVSGGQVVASLSVVVPSYRITDAGAQQIGRLVAAEAAGILTPQHVKNNPDTPTTDAPTTGVHS
;
A
#
# COMPACT_ATOMS: atom_id res chain seq x y z
N VAL A 1 -16.87 3.32 34.54
CA VAL A 1 -17.32 2.05 33.93
C VAL A 1 -16.44 1.85 32.73
N ALA A 2 -15.41 0.97 32.83
CA ALA A 2 -14.57 0.62 31.69
C ALA A 2 -15.45 -0.09 30.65
N ASP A 3 -15.49 0.47 29.47
CA ASP A 3 -16.35 0.03 28.37
C ASP A 3 -15.97 -1.39 27.91
N THR A 4 -16.68 -2.37 28.45
CA THR A 4 -16.47 -3.82 28.18
C THR A 4 -16.79 -4.15 26.71
N SER A 5 -17.63 -3.34 26.05
CA SER A 5 -18.00 -3.47 24.64
C SER A 5 -16.83 -3.18 23.73
N THR A 6 -16.11 -2.07 23.94
CA THR A 6 -14.96 -1.67 23.16
C THR A 6 -13.82 -2.69 23.23
N ARG A 7 -13.53 -3.22 24.43
CA ARG A 7 -12.46 -4.23 24.63
C ARG A 7 -12.73 -5.53 23.87
N THR A 8 -13.97 -5.93 23.70
CA THR A 8 -14.32 -7.13 22.92
C THR A 8 -14.08 -6.91 21.43
N VAL A 9 -14.42 -5.73 20.92
CA VAL A 9 -14.16 -5.35 19.53
C VAL A 9 -12.66 -5.26 19.26
N GLU A 10 -11.89 -4.61 20.12
CA GLU A 10 -10.41 -4.54 20.02
C GLU A 10 -9.80 -5.93 19.93
N ARG A 11 -10.17 -6.84 20.82
CA ARG A 11 -9.69 -8.22 20.83
C ARG A 11 -10.07 -9.00 19.58
N ALA A 12 -11.26 -8.80 19.04
CA ALA A 12 -11.69 -9.43 17.81
C ALA A 12 -10.87 -8.94 16.60
N LEU A 13 -10.60 -7.63 16.53
CA LEU A 13 -9.80 -7.02 15.47
C LEU A 13 -8.34 -7.45 15.55
N LEU A 14 -7.74 -7.49 16.76
CA LEU A 14 -6.38 -8.02 16.97
C LEU A 14 -6.27 -9.47 16.50
N LEU A 15 -7.25 -10.30 16.85
CA LEU A 15 -7.28 -11.69 16.44
C LEU A 15 -7.43 -11.85 14.93
N LEU A 16 -8.27 -11.02 14.30
CA LEU A 16 -8.41 -10.98 12.85
C LEU A 16 -7.10 -10.58 12.17
N GLY A 17 -6.42 -9.53 12.67
CA GLY A 17 -5.10 -9.12 12.21
C GLY A 17 -4.10 -10.27 12.26
N THR A 18 -4.01 -10.97 13.40
CA THR A 18 -3.13 -12.15 13.57
C THR A 18 -3.39 -13.23 12.51
N VAL A 19 -4.67 -13.51 12.20
CA VAL A 19 -5.05 -14.50 11.17
C VAL A 19 -4.62 -14.01 9.77
N CYS A 20 -4.80 -12.72 9.48
CA CYS A 20 -4.41 -12.14 8.20
C CYS A 20 -2.89 -12.13 8.00
N ASP A 21 -2.12 -11.73 9.02
CA ASP A 21 -0.65 -11.63 8.97
C ASP A 21 0.01 -13.00 8.77
N ARG A 22 -0.55 -14.03 9.37
CA ARG A 22 -0.05 -15.41 9.27
C ARG A 22 -0.54 -16.15 8.03
N GLY A 23 -1.64 -15.70 7.43
CA GLY A 23 -2.31 -16.39 6.31
C GLY A 23 -2.96 -17.73 6.69
N SER A 24 -2.39 -18.48 7.65
CA SER A 24 -2.96 -19.68 8.29
C SER A 24 -2.41 -19.79 9.70
N VAL A 25 -3.29 -20.08 10.69
CA VAL A 25 -2.89 -20.13 12.09
C VAL A 25 -3.77 -21.09 12.90
N THR A 26 -3.16 -21.85 13.80
CA THR A 26 -3.91 -22.70 14.75
C THR A 26 -4.62 -21.84 15.80
N LEU A 27 -5.65 -22.41 16.48
CA LEU A 27 -6.29 -21.73 17.61
C LEU A 27 -5.28 -21.36 18.72
N ALA A 28 -4.33 -22.26 19.01
CA ALA A 28 -3.36 -22.06 20.08
C ALA A 28 -2.40 -20.90 19.74
N ASP A 29 -1.91 -20.85 18.52
CA ASP A 29 -1.01 -19.80 18.07
C ASP A 29 -1.74 -18.46 17.96
N ALA A 30 -2.95 -18.42 17.37
CA ALA A 30 -3.76 -17.22 17.30
C ALA A 30 -4.07 -16.63 18.68
N ALA A 31 -4.40 -17.49 19.65
CA ALA A 31 -4.65 -17.06 21.02
C ALA A 31 -3.41 -16.48 21.69
N ARG A 32 -2.26 -17.16 21.54
CA ARG A 32 -0.97 -16.69 22.08
C ARG A 32 -0.55 -15.36 21.48
N ASP A 33 -0.57 -15.24 20.17
CA ASP A 33 -0.11 -14.05 19.45
C ASP A 33 -1.03 -12.83 19.72
N ALA A 34 -2.34 -13.06 19.87
CA ALA A 34 -3.29 -12.02 20.27
C ALA A 34 -3.35 -11.75 21.79
N GLY A 35 -2.55 -12.44 22.61
CA GLY A 35 -2.54 -12.29 24.07
C GLY A 35 -3.86 -12.69 24.75
N LEU A 36 -4.58 -13.68 24.19
CA LEU A 36 -5.90 -14.13 24.65
C LEU A 36 -5.84 -15.54 25.23
N SER A 37 -6.80 -15.85 26.16
CA SER A 37 -7.06 -17.25 26.52
C SER A 37 -7.65 -18.01 25.32
N ALA A 38 -7.35 -19.32 25.21
CA ALA A 38 -7.86 -20.16 24.12
C ALA A 38 -9.41 -20.15 24.04
N SER A 39 -10.09 -20.10 25.17
CA SER A 39 -11.57 -20.04 25.22
C SER A 39 -12.11 -18.71 24.67
N THR A 40 -11.44 -17.58 24.98
CA THR A 40 -11.81 -16.27 24.44
C THR A 40 -11.53 -16.20 22.94
N ALA A 41 -10.35 -16.64 22.50
CA ALA A 41 -9.98 -16.70 21.09
C ALA A 41 -10.97 -17.57 20.29
N LEU A 42 -11.30 -18.76 20.78
CA LEU A 42 -12.26 -19.65 20.12
C LEU A 42 -13.63 -18.99 19.93
N ARG A 43 -14.14 -18.31 20.96
CA ARG A 43 -15.44 -17.62 20.87
C ARG A 43 -15.41 -16.48 19.85
N LEU A 44 -14.34 -15.69 19.83
CA LEU A 44 -14.18 -14.60 18.87
C LEU A 44 -13.99 -15.12 17.44
N LEU A 45 -13.16 -16.16 17.24
CA LEU A 45 -12.96 -16.79 15.93
C LEU A 45 -14.26 -17.34 15.37
N ARG A 46 -15.12 -17.98 16.19
CA ARG A 46 -16.45 -18.43 15.74
C ARG A 46 -17.36 -17.26 15.30
N THR A 47 -17.27 -16.12 15.98
CA THR A 47 -18.02 -14.91 15.57
C THR A 47 -17.49 -14.37 14.24
N LEU A 48 -16.17 -14.27 14.09
CA LEU A 48 -15.51 -13.84 12.85
C LEU A 48 -15.78 -14.81 11.69
N GLU A 49 -15.83 -16.11 11.96
CA GLU A 49 -16.21 -17.16 10.99
C GLU A 49 -17.67 -17.01 10.56
N GLY A 50 -18.59 -16.86 11.49
CA GLY A 50 -20.02 -16.67 11.20
C GLY A 50 -20.32 -15.40 10.40
N THR A 51 -19.44 -14.40 10.46
CA THR A 51 -19.54 -13.15 9.67
C THR A 51 -18.67 -13.16 8.40
N GLY A 52 -17.96 -14.27 8.12
CA GLY A 52 -17.16 -14.46 6.91
C GLY A 52 -15.79 -13.76 6.91
N PHE A 53 -15.38 -13.16 8.03
CA PHE A 53 -14.05 -12.53 8.16
C PHE A 53 -12.93 -13.55 8.32
N VAL A 54 -13.23 -14.70 8.87
CA VAL A 54 -12.32 -15.83 9.02
C VAL A 54 -13.01 -17.07 8.44
N ARG A 55 -12.25 -17.98 7.90
CA ARG A 55 -12.68 -19.34 7.56
C ARG A 55 -11.82 -20.36 8.29
N ARG A 56 -12.41 -21.48 8.62
CA ARG A 56 -11.72 -22.61 9.21
C ARG A 56 -11.52 -23.69 8.16
N ASP A 57 -10.34 -24.30 8.13
CA ASP A 57 -10.00 -25.48 7.36
C ASP A 57 -9.29 -26.52 8.26
N ASP A 58 -8.78 -27.59 7.68
CA ASP A 58 -8.09 -28.66 8.41
C ASP A 58 -6.79 -28.19 9.08
N ASP A 59 -6.13 -27.20 8.52
CA ASP A 59 -4.87 -26.62 9.00
C ASP A 59 -5.06 -25.50 10.03
N GLY A 60 -6.29 -25.02 10.24
CA GLY A 60 -6.59 -23.96 11.19
C GLY A 60 -7.50 -22.86 10.66
N TYR A 61 -7.21 -21.62 11.06
CA TYR A 61 -7.98 -20.44 10.68
C TYR A 61 -7.23 -19.62 9.63
N ARG A 62 -7.95 -19.17 8.62
CA ARG A 62 -7.44 -18.34 7.50
C ARG A 62 -8.32 -17.12 7.29
N PRO A 63 -7.82 -16.07 6.61
CA PRO A 63 -8.67 -14.95 6.21
C PRO A 63 -9.86 -15.42 5.40
N GLY A 64 -11.04 -14.91 5.75
CA GLY A 64 -12.28 -15.19 5.04
C GLY A 64 -12.52 -14.23 3.88
N MET A 65 -13.46 -14.57 2.99
CA MET A 65 -13.75 -13.79 1.78
C MET A 65 -14.23 -12.35 2.10
N ARG A 66 -14.81 -12.13 3.29
CA ARG A 66 -15.26 -10.79 3.70
C ARG A 66 -14.12 -9.78 3.82
N VAL A 67 -12.93 -10.23 4.26
CA VAL A 67 -11.73 -9.37 4.30
C VAL A 67 -11.36 -8.93 2.88
N VAL A 68 -11.33 -9.88 1.93
CA VAL A 68 -11.02 -9.60 0.52
C VAL A 68 -12.04 -8.63 -0.08
N GLN A 69 -13.33 -8.84 0.17
CA GLN A 69 -14.39 -7.97 -0.33
C GLN A 69 -14.26 -6.53 0.19
N LEU A 70 -14.06 -6.36 1.51
CA LEU A 70 -13.90 -5.04 2.10
C LEU A 70 -12.62 -4.35 1.63
N GLY A 71 -11.52 -5.09 1.52
CA GLY A 71 -10.28 -4.58 0.96
C GLY A 71 -10.44 -4.12 -0.49
N ALA A 72 -11.08 -4.92 -1.35
CA ALA A 72 -11.36 -4.57 -2.72
C ALA A 72 -12.27 -3.33 -2.83
N GLN A 73 -13.32 -3.24 -2.00
CA GLN A 73 -14.18 -2.06 -1.95
C GLN A 73 -13.43 -0.81 -1.49
N ALA A 74 -12.62 -0.92 -0.44
CA ALA A 74 -11.80 0.18 0.03
C ALA A 74 -10.82 0.67 -1.05
N LEU A 75 -10.14 -0.26 -1.74
CA LEU A 75 -9.21 0.05 -2.82
C LEU A 75 -9.93 0.63 -4.06
N SER A 76 -11.16 0.19 -4.37
CA SER A 76 -11.92 0.74 -5.51
C SER A 76 -12.38 2.17 -5.29
N HIS A 77 -12.53 2.60 -4.04
CA HIS A 77 -12.80 3.98 -3.66
C HIS A 77 -11.52 4.81 -3.46
N GLU A 78 -10.35 4.17 -3.47
CA GLU A 78 -9.06 4.82 -3.27
C GLU A 78 -8.49 5.28 -4.62
N SER A 79 -8.83 6.50 -4.99
CA SER A 79 -8.33 7.13 -6.22
C SER A 79 -6.80 7.26 -6.24
N LEU A 80 -6.13 7.24 -5.08
CA LEU A 80 -4.69 7.37 -4.97
C LEU A 80 -3.93 6.20 -5.61
N VAL A 81 -4.42 4.96 -5.48
CA VAL A 81 -3.81 3.78 -6.14
C VAL A 81 -3.87 3.94 -7.66
N SER A 82 -5.07 4.25 -8.19
CA SER A 82 -5.27 4.46 -9.63
C SER A 82 -4.45 5.63 -10.18
N LEU A 83 -4.33 6.72 -9.41
CA LEU A 83 -3.52 7.88 -9.78
C LEU A 83 -2.01 7.57 -9.78
N ALA A 84 -1.56 6.69 -8.89
CA ALA A 84 -0.15 6.33 -8.78
C ALA A 84 0.29 5.23 -9.76
N GLU A 85 -0.63 4.48 -10.37
CA GLU A 85 -0.32 3.32 -11.21
C GLU A 85 0.67 3.65 -12.33
N ALA A 86 0.39 4.68 -13.10
CA ALA A 86 1.27 5.13 -14.19
C ALA A 86 2.64 5.62 -13.68
N ALA A 87 2.71 6.24 -12.51
CA ALA A 87 3.97 6.66 -11.91
C ALA A 87 4.81 5.46 -11.44
N LEU A 88 4.17 4.46 -10.84
CA LEU A 88 4.83 3.21 -10.46
C LEU A 88 5.40 2.47 -11.68
N GLU A 89 4.64 2.40 -12.78
CA GLU A 89 5.08 1.78 -14.04
C GLU A 89 6.31 2.51 -14.61
N ARG A 90 6.23 3.85 -14.74
CA ARG A 90 7.36 4.64 -15.26
C ARG A 90 8.62 4.51 -14.40
N LEU A 91 8.49 4.40 -13.09
CA LEU A 91 9.64 4.15 -12.22
C LEU A 91 10.27 2.79 -12.48
N VAL A 92 9.48 1.74 -12.61
CA VAL A 92 9.97 0.39 -12.94
C VAL A 92 10.61 0.38 -14.32
N ASP A 93 9.96 0.96 -15.34
CA ASP A 93 10.51 1.02 -16.70
C ASP A 93 11.85 1.79 -16.78
N SER A 94 11.97 2.86 -15.99
CA SER A 94 13.18 3.69 -15.99
C SER A 94 14.33 3.13 -15.17
N THR A 95 14.03 2.31 -14.14
CA THR A 95 15.04 1.84 -13.18
C THR A 95 15.26 0.34 -13.22
N GLY A 96 14.28 -0.44 -13.68
CA GLY A 96 14.25 -1.89 -13.56
C GLY A 96 13.98 -2.39 -12.13
N GLU A 97 13.85 -1.50 -11.15
CA GLU A 97 13.71 -1.80 -9.73
C GLU A 97 12.25 -1.73 -9.28
N SER A 98 11.94 -2.40 -8.16
CA SER A 98 10.57 -2.42 -7.62
C SER A 98 10.18 -1.06 -7.05
N ALA A 99 8.95 -0.61 -7.37
CA ALA A 99 8.37 0.64 -6.92
C ALA A 99 7.15 0.42 -6.03
N TYR A 100 6.97 1.30 -5.05
CA TYR A 100 5.97 1.15 -3.99
C TYR A 100 5.27 2.46 -3.70
N LEU A 101 3.96 2.39 -3.47
CA LEU A 101 3.17 3.45 -2.87
C LEU A 101 2.89 3.08 -1.41
N ASN A 102 3.25 3.96 -0.49
CA ASN A 102 3.08 3.76 0.94
C ASN A 102 2.18 4.84 1.53
N VAL A 103 1.31 4.46 2.45
CA VAL A 103 0.50 5.39 3.25
C VAL A 103 0.78 5.22 4.74
N PRO A 104 0.61 6.27 5.56
CA PRO A 104 0.78 6.13 6.99
C PRO A 104 -0.36 5.28 7.59
N SER A 105 -0.02 4.45 8.58
CA SER A 105 -0.96 3.79 9.47
C SER A 105 -1.02 4.48 10.82
N HIS A 106 -2.04 4.20 11.62
CA HIS A 106 -2.26 4.83 12.92
C HIS A 106 -1.35 4.31 14.04
N ASP A 107 -0.60 3.23 13.79
CA ASP A 107 0.24 2.52 14.76
C ASP A 107 1.74 2.84 14.63
N GLY A 108 2.11 3.90 13.91
CA GLY A 108 3.51 4.27 13.67
C GLY A 108 4.19 3.42 12.59
N HIS A 109 3.40 2.75 11.75
CA HIS A 109 3.85 2.01 10.57
C HIS A 109 3.39 2.69 9.28
N GLY A 110 4.04 2.34 8.18
CA GLY A 110 3.54 2.57 6.83
C GLY A 110 2.98 1.28 6.26
N ILE A 111 2.04 1.39 5.34
CA ILE A 111 1.46 0.24 4.64
C ILE A 111 1.74 0.37 3.15
N TYR A 112 2.21 -0.70 2.52
CA TYR A 112 2.29 -0.79 1.06
C TYR A 112 0.86 -0.83 0.48
N LEU A 113 0.42 0.27 -0.11
CA LEU A 113 -0.90 0.39 -0.72
C LEU A 113 -0.92 -0.12 -2.16
N ALA A 114 0.18 0.08 -2.89
CA ALA A 114 0.40 -0.47 -4.21
C ALA A 114 1.88 -0.84 -4.40
N VAL A 115 2.12 -1.83 -5.24
CA VAL A 115 3.45 -2.36 -5.56
C VAL A 115 3.52 -2.64 -7.05
N ARG A 116 4.61 -2.22 -7.70
CA ARG A 116 4.99 -2.67 -9.04
C ARG A 116 6.36 -3.33 -8.95
N GLU A 117 6.41 -4.63 -9.23
CA GLU A 117 7.67 -5.37 -9.18
C GLU A 117 8.63 -4.94 -10.28
N GLY A 118 9.92 -4.87 -9.94
CA GLY A 118 10.99 -4.61 -10.88
C GLY A 118 11.18 -5.74 -11.89
N THR A 119 11.90 -5.46 -12.97
CA THR A 119 12.16 -6.39 -14.08
C THR A 119 13.45 -7.20 -13.92
N HIS A 120 14.31 -6.83 -12.95
CA HIS A 120 15.52 -7.58 -12.68
C HIS A 120 15.25 -8.95 -12.06
N SER A 121 16.08 -9.97 -12.39
CA SER A 121 15.97 -11.32 -11.82
C SER A 121 16.15 -11.31 -10.29
N VAL A 122 17.06 -10.48 -9.78
CA VAL A 122 17.21 -10.20 -8.34
C VAL A 122 16.62 -8.83 -8.10
N ARG A 123 15.49 -8.78 -7.38
CA ARG A 123 14.76 -7.56 -7.05
C ARG A 123 14.20 -7.65 -5.65
N HIS A 124 13.95 -6.49 -5.04
CA HIS A 124 13.19 -6.45 -3.81
C HIS A 124 11.73 -6.83 -4.10
N THR A 125 11.16 -7.72 -3.29
CA THR A 125 9.77 -8.12 -3.40
C THR A 125 9.04 -7.88 -2.08
N SER A 126 7.84 -7.34 -2.18
CA SER A 126 6.92 -7.19 -1.08
C SER A 126 5.49 -7.28 -1.62
N TRP A 127 4.51 -7.25 -0.75
CA TRP A 127 3.11 -7.34 -1.15
C TRP A 127 2.27 -6.22 -0.54
N VAL A 128 1.20 -5.90 -1.24
CA VAL A 128 0.19 -4.93 -0.77
C VAL A 128 -0.36 -5.37 0.59
N GLY A 129 -0.52 -4.39 1.50
CA GLY A 129 -0.98 -4.62 2.87
C GLY A 129 0.10 -4.93 3.88
N ARG A 130 1.36 -5.21 3.46
CA ARG A 130 2.47 -5.38 4.39
C ARG A 130 2.80 -4.07 5.09
N SER A 131 2.96 -4.13 6.40
CA SER A 131 3.43 -3.02 7.23
C SER A 131 4.95 -2.91 7.23
N ILE A 132 5.43 -1.66 7.25
CA ILE A 132 6.85 -1.34 7.45
C ILE A 132 6.98 -0.34 8.61
N PRO A 133 8.01 -0.45 9.48
CA PRO A 133 8.27 0.57 10.48
C PRO A 133 8.53 1.93 9.82
N LEU A 134 7.96 3.01 10.37
CA LEU A 134 8.31 4.36 9.91
C LEU A 134 9.73 4.73 10.33
N THR A 135 10.16 4.33 11.52
CA THR A 135 11.51 4.58 12.01
C THR A 135 12.54 3.80 11.19
N GLY A 136 13.57 4.47 10.69
CA GLY A 136 14.67 3.87 9.96
C GLY A 136 14.37 3.55 8.50
N SER A 137 13.15 3.82 7.98
CA SER A 137 12.83 3.64 6.57
C SER A 137 12.78 4.97 5.81
N ALA A 138 13.10 4.96 4.52
CA ALA A 138 13.00 6.13 3.66
C ALA A 138 11.54 6.61 3.53
N ALA A 139 10.62 5.69 3.32
CA ALA A 139 9.19 5.98 3.28
C ALA A 139 8.70 6.58 4.60
N GLY A 140 9.16 6.05 5.74
CA GLY A 140 8.82 6.56 7.05
C GLY A 140 9.34 7.97 7.31
N ALA A 141 10.57 8.28 6.92
CA ALA A 141 11.12 9.62 7.00
C ALA A 141 10.27 10.62 6.21
N VAL A 142 9.85 10.25 4.99
CA VAL A 142 8.95 11.05 4.14
C VAL A 142 7.58 11.24 4.80
N LEU A 143 6.95 10.16 5.25
CA LEU A 143 5.60 10.20 5.86
C LEU A 143 5.57 10.98 7.18
N SER A 144 6.72 11.08 7.86
CA SER A 144 6.90 11.89 9.08
C SER A 144 7.28 13.35 8.79
N GLY A 145 7.31 13.78 7.53
CA GLY A 145 7.66 15.15 7.12
C GLY A 145 9.17 15.42 7.11
N GLY A 146 10.03 14.41 7.22
CA GLY A 146 11.49 14.53 7.23
C GLY A 146 12.14 14.61 5.85
N THR A 147 11.43 15.10 4.83
CA THR A 147 11.98 15.22 3.47
C THR A 147 12.91 16.43 3.37
N PRO A 148 14.19 16.24 2.97
CA PRO A 148 15.14 17.34 2.78
C PRO A 148 14.79 18.19 1.53
N GLY A 149 15.46 19.32 1.37
CA GLY A 149 15.27 20.24 0.24
C GLY A 149 15.55 19.63 -1.15
N SER A 150 16.20 18.46 -1.23
CA SER A 150 16.34 17.68 -2.45
C SER A 150 15.03 17.08 -2.97
N GLY A 151 13.97 17.03 -2.12
CA GLY A 151 12.67 16.49 -2.45
C GLY A 151 12.56 14.97 -2.27
N PHE A 152 13.60 14.27 -1.82
CA PHE A 152 13.59 12.83 -1.59
C PHE A 152 14.53 12.43 -0.44
N VAL A 153 14.34 11.23 0.08
CA VAL A 153 15.13 10.61 1.14
C VAL A 153 15.76 9.33 0.61
N VAL A 154 17.03 9.09 0.93
CA VAL A 154 17.75 7.85 0.66
C VAL A 154 18.13 7.20 1.98
N VAL A 155 17.80 5.93 2.16
CA VAL A 155 18.19 5.14 3.33
C VAL A 155 18.75 3.81 2.86
N SER A 156 20.00 3.55 3.20
CA SER A 156 20.68 2.27 2.94
C SER A 156 20.74 1.46 4.21
N ASN A 157 20.46 0.15 4.12
CA ASN A 157 20.47 -0.79 5.26
C ASN A 157 19.55 -0.37 6.42
N GLY A 158 18.42 0.28 6.13
CA GLY A 158 17.52 0.80 7.16
C GLY A 158 16.67 -0.29 7.80
N ILE A 159 15.84 -0.96 7.02
CA ILE A 159 14.95 -2.04 7.50
C ILE A 159 15.53 -3.40 7.16
N GLU A 160 16.04 -3.56 5.97
CA GLU A 160 16.65 -4.80 5.50
C GLU A 160 18.13 -4.55 5.16
N PRO A 161 19.05 -5.48 5.52
CA PRO A 161 20.45 -5.39 5.11
C PRO A 161 20.55 -5.49 3.58
N ASP A 162 21.58 -4.89 3.02
CA ASP A 162 21.88 -4.90 1.57
C ASP A 162 20.80 -4.29 0.68
N VAL A 163 19.90 -3.47 1.25
CA VAL A 163 18.83 -2.78 0.54
C VAL A 163 18.96 -1.27 0.73
N THR A 164 18.84 -0.54 -0.38
CA THR A 164 18.74 0.91 -0.42
C THR A 164 17.33 1.31 -0.88
N ALA A 165 16.63 2.04 -0.02
CA ALA A 165 15.31 2.59 -0.32
C ALA A 165 15.42 4.10 -0.61
N ILE A 166 14.71 4.56 -1.65
CA ILE A 166 14.67 5.96 -2.09
C ILE A 166 13.21 6.37 -2.16
N ALA A 167 12.82 7.40 -1.42
CA ALA A 167 11.43 7.78 -1.27
C ALA A 167 11.20 9.28 -1.42
N ALA A 168 10.05 9.66 -1.96
CA ALA A 168 9.61 11.05 -2.09
C ALA A 168 8.15 11.22 -1.67
N PRO A 169 7.74 12.43 -1.20
CA PRO A 169 6.39 12.68 -0.72
C PRO A 169 5.39 12.87 -1.85
N VAL A 170 4.23 12.24 -1.71
CA VAL A 170 3.03 12.60 -2.46
C VAL A 170 2.25 13.59 -1.60
N VAL A 171 2.05 14.81 -2.11
CA VAL A 171 1.52 15.94 -1.33
C VAL A 171 0.14 16.33 -1.86
N SER A 172 -0.81 16.51 -0.94
CA SER A 172 -2.14 17.06 -1.21
C SER A 172 -2.46 18.17 -0.21
N GLY A 173 -2.86 19.33 -0.70
CA GLY A 173 -3.20 20.46 0.18
C GLY A 173 -2.07 20.88 1.14
N GLY A 174 -0.81 20.71 0.76
CA GLY A 174 0.36 21.00 1.60
C GLY A 174 0.69 19.93 2.66
N GLN A 175 -0.04 18.81 2.69
CA GLN A 175 0.20 17.68 3.59
C GLN A 175 0.74 16.49 2.84
N VAL A 176 1.66 15.73 3.44
CA VAL A 176 2.13 14.45 2.91
C VAL A 176 1.05 13.41 3.16
N VAL A 177 0.44 12.92 2.08
CA VAL A 177 -0.64 11.91 2.13
C VAL A 177 -0.14 10.50 1.84
N ALA A 178 0.99 10.38 1.12
CA ALA A 178 1.63 9.12 0.81
C ALA A 178 3.13 9.32 0.54
N SER A 179 3.84 8.23 0.40
CA SER A 179 5.23 8.18 -0.06
C SER A 179 5.31 7.27 -1.28
N LEU A 180 5.92 7.76 -2.36
CA LEU A 180 6.33 6.96 -3.51
C LEU A 180 7.79 6.55 -3.29
N SER A 181 8.15 5.28 -3.55
CA SER A 181 9.51 4.81 -3.30
C SER A 181 9.97 3.76 -4.30
N VAL A 182 11.29 3.70 -4.51
CA VAL A 182 11.98 2.63 -5.25
C VAL A 182 12.94 1.93 -4.28
N VAL A 183 13.03 0.62 -4.38
CA VAL A 183 13.88 -0.20 -3.52
C VAL A 183 14.86 -1.00 -4.36
N VAL A 184 16.15 -0.80 -4.09
CA VAL A 184 17.27 -1.29 -4.91
C VAL A 184 18.21 -2.13 -4.04
N PRO A 185 18.73 -3.27 -4.50
CA PRO A 185 19.84 -3.95 -3.85
C PRO A 185 21.06 -3.02 -3.76
N SER A 186 21.62 -2.84 -2.56
CA SER A 186 22.68 -1.83 -2.31
C SER A 186 23.94 -2.05 -3.16
N TYR A 187 24.24 -3.28 -3.54
CA TYR A 187 25.39 -3.59 -4.40
C TYR A 187 25.22 -3.11 -5.85
N ARG A 188 24.00 -2.79 -6.27
CA ARG A 188 23.68 -2.37 -7.65
C ARG A 188 23.67 -0.86 -7.83
N ILE A 189 23.65 -0.09 -6.74
CA ILE A 189 23.48 1.35 -6.78
C ILE A 189 24.72 2.07 -6.23
N THR A 190 25.09 3.15 -6.89
CA THR A 190 26.10 4.10 -6.40
C THR A 190 25.40 5.32 -5.82
N ASP A 191 26.12 6.17 -5.09
CA ASP A 191 25.56 7.43 -4.55
C ASP A 191 25.03 8.33 -5.68
N ALA A 192 25.73 8.41 -6.80
CA ALA A 192 25.28 9.16 -7.98
C ALA A 192 23.98 8.56 -8.57
N GLY A 193 23.88 7.23 -8.63
CA GLY A 193 22.70 6.50 -9.06
C GLY A 193 21.52 6.75 -8.11
N ALA A 194 21.76 6.73 -6.81
CA ALA A 194 20.74 7.03 -5.80
C ALA A 194 20.17 8.46 -5.94
N GLN A 195 21.05 9.43 -6.22
CA GLN A 195 20.63 10.81 -6.49
C GLN A 195 19.83 10.92 -7.79
N GLN A 196 20.19 10.17 -8.83
CA GLN A 196 19.44 10.15 -10.09
C GLN A 196 18.05 9.53 -9.91
N ILE A 197 17.97 8.36 -9.28
CA ILE A 197 16.69 7.70 -8.97
C ILE A 197 15.84 8.59 -8.04
N GLY A 198 16.46 9.23 -7.05
CA GLY A 198 15.77 10.16 -6.14
C GLY A 198 15.04 11.29 -6.86
N ARG A 199 15.70 11.90 -7.86
CA ARG A 199 15.05 12.94 -8.69
C ARG A 199 13.90 12.38 -9.52
N LEU A 200 14.02 11.17 -10.05
CA LEU A 200 12.91 10.50 -10.77
C LEU A 200 11.74 10.23 -9.84
N VAL A 201 11.99 9.66 -8.67
CA VAL A 201 10.93 9.38 -7.67
C VAL A 201 10.23 10.67 -7.23
N ALA A 202 11.00 11.75 -6.98
CA ALA A 202 10.43 13.04 -6.61
C ALA A 202 9.57 13.65 -7.73
N ALA A 203 10.02 13.57 -8.98
CA ALA A 203 9.25 14.06 -10.12
C ALA A 203 7.95 13.29 -10.32
N GLU A 204 8.00 11.95 -10.23
CA GLU A 204 6.81 11.11 -10.35
C GLU A 204 5.83 11.33 -9.19
N ALA A 205 6.33 11.43 -7.95
CA ALA A 205 5.50 11.69 -6.77
C ALA A 205 4.77 13.03 -6.87
N ALA A 206 5.44 14.08 -7.34
CA ALA A 206 4.84 15.40 -7.55
C ALA A 206 3.73 15.38 -8.62
N GLY A 207 3.83 14.49 -9.60
CA GLY A 207 2.87 14.35 -10.71
C GLY A 207 1.57 13.61 -10.33
N ILE A 208 1.55 12.78 -9.28
CA ILE A 208 0.43 11.88 -8.96
C ILE A 208 -0.88 12.66 -8.72
N LEU A 209 -0.84 13.73 -7.94
CA LEU A 209 -2.02 14.51 -7.55
C LEU A 209 -2.12 15.86 -8.28
N THR A 210 -1.22 16.12 -9.23
CA THR A 210 -1.33 17.30 -10.09
C THR A 210 -2.39 17.04 -11.15
N PRO A 211 -3.40 17.92 -11.33
CA PRO A 211 -4.39 17.74 -12.38
C PRO A 211 -3.69 17.66 -13.74
N GLN A 212 -3.65 16.47 -14.32
CA GLN A 212 -3.23 16.33 -15.71
C GLN A 212 -4.30 17.01 -16.55
N HIS A 213 -3.95 18.05 -17.30
CA HIS A 213 -4.80 18.55 -18.37
C HIS A 213 -5.07 17.35 -19.27
N VAL A 214 -6.31 16.87 -19.28
CA VAL A 214 -6.79 15.89 -20.25
C VAL A 214 -6.45 16.48 -21.61
N LYS A 215 -5.44 15.92 -22.29
CA LYS A 215 -5.22 16.20 -23.70
C LYS A 215 -6.50 15.76 -24.39
N ASN A 216 -7.35 16.73 -24.72
CA ASN A 216 -8.48 16.53 -25.61
C ASN A 216 -7.93 15.82 -26.84
N ASN A 217 -8.33 14.58 -27.02
CA ASN A 217 -8.11 13.84 -28.27
C ASN A 217 -8.97 14.55 -29.34
N PRO A 218 -8.37 15.16 -30.38
CA PRO A 218 -9.13 15.88 -31.40
C PRO A 218 -9.90 14.97 -32.36
N ASP A 219 -9.86 13.65 -32.18
CA ASP A 219 -10.49 12.67 -33.08
C ASP A 219 -11.79 12.08 -32.51
N THR A 220 -12.74 12.93 -32.13
CA THR A 220 -14.12 12.46 -32.00
C THR A 220 -14.84 12.85 -33.29
N PRO A 221 -15.20 11.93 -34.19
CA PRO A 221 -15.97 12.26 -35.38
C PRO A 221 -17.34 12.76 -34.95
N THR A 222 -17.65 13.99 -35.35
CA THR A 222 -18.97 14.60 -35.21
C THR A 222 -19.93 13.77 -36.05
N THR A 223 -20.80 13.00 -35.42
CA THR A 223 -21.89 12.30 -36.12
C THR A 223 -22.93 13.33 -36.48
N ASP A 224 -22.95 13.73 -37.77
CA ASP A 224 -24.01 14.50 -38.36
C ASP A 224 -25.33 13.73 -38.28
N ALA A 225 -26.28 14.28 -37.56
CA ALA A 225 -27.66 13.80 -37.56
C ALA A 225 -28.33 14.09 -38.90
N PRO A 226 -29.04 13.14 -39.52
CA PRO A 226 -29.77 13.41 -40.77
C PRO A 226 -31.00 14.27 -40.49
N THR A 227 -31.06 15.42 -41.18
CA THR A 227 -32.21 16.30 -41.24
C THR A 227 -33.34 15.60 -42.02
N THR A 228 -34.37 15.17 -41.31
CA THR A 228 -35.62 14.69 -41.96
C THR A 228 -36.41 15.91 -42.42
N GLY A 229 -36.40 16.14 -43.73
CA GLY A 229 -37.33 17.06 -44.40
C GLY A 229 -38.73 16.47 -44.39
N VAL A 230 -39.68 17.23 -43.90
CA VAL A 230 -41.11 16.99 -44.07
C VAL A 230 -41.56 17.85 -45.24
N HIS A 231 -42.01 17.21 -46.34
CA HIS A 231 -42.79 17.85 -47.42
C HIS A 231 -44.22 17.37 -47.28
N SER A 232 -45.10 18.40 -47.32
CA SER A 232 -46.54 18.46 -47.70
C SER A 232 -47.53 17.83 -46.71
#